data_49852ab205d7f9254cd3103cc1f18c1b
#
_entry.id   49852ab205d7f9254cd3103cc1f18c1b
#
_cell.length_a   1.000
_cell.length_b   1.000
_cell.length_c   1.000
_cell.angle_alpha   90.00
_cell.angle_beta   90.00
_cell.angle_gamma   90.00
#
_symmetry.space_group_name_H-M   'P 1'
#
loop_
_entity.id
_entity.type
_entity.pdbx_description
1 polymer ?
#
loop_
_entity_poly.entity_id
_entity_poly.type
_entity_poly.pdbx_seq_one_letter_code
_entity_poly.pdbx_strand_id
1 'polypeptide(L)'
;MIIRTAVLEGRVAPANKADFDHHMRTTVVQALGRYPGIVKAVLREVAEIDADAPPVYMAFDLYFHTLEDMHTALASPVRQAVRSELAQVMPRFEGRVYHVVFDETAHSRPIA
;
A
#
# COMPACT_ATOMS: atom_id res chain seq x y z
N MET A 1 -6.55 -12.92 -9.18
CA MET A 1 -6.19 -12.22 -7.94
C MET A 1 -6.49 -10.74 -8.08
N ILE A 2 -7.12 -10.17 -7.09
CA ILE A 2 -7.40 -8.73 -7.03
C ILE A 2 -6.31 -8.08 -6.19
N ILE A 3 -5.75 -6.98 -6.69
CA ILE A 3 -4.68 -6.25 -6.00
C ILE A 3 -5.12 -4.81 -5.83
N ARG A 4 -5.28 -4.38 -4.58
CA ARG A 4 -5.50 -2.97 -4.27
C ARG A 4 -4.16 -2.32 -3.98
N THR A 5 -3.73 -1.43 -4.86
CA THR A 5 -2.46 -0.72 -4.74
C THR A 5 -2.70 0.68 -4.22
N ALA A 6 -2.08 1.00 -3.08
CA ALA A 6 -2.01 2.36 -2.57
C ALA A 6 -0.68 2.97 -3.02
N VAL A 7 -0.74 4.07 -3.76
CA VAL A 7 0.46 4.76 -4.24
C VAL A 7 0.67 6.03 -3.41
N LEU A 8 1.84 6.16 -2.82
CA LEU A 8 2.28 7.37 -2.14
C LEU A 8 3.09 8.20 -3.12
N GLU A 9 2.47 9.21 -3.70
CA GLU A 9 3.11 10.11 -4.67
C GLU A 9 3.56 11.37 -3.96
N GLY A 10 4.87 11.56 -3.85
CA GLY A 10 5.43 12.71 -3.14
C GLY A 10 6.77 12.40 -2.51
N ARG A 11 7.01 12.97 -1.33
CA ARG A 11 8.30 12.87 -0.67
C ARG A 11 8.18 12.89 0.85
N VAL A 12 9.23 12.44 1.50
CA VAL A 12 9.45 12.59 2.95
C VAL A 12 10.74 13.38 3.13
N ALA A 13 10.71 14.39 4.00
CA ALA A 13 11.90 15.17 4.30
C ALA A 13 13.02 14.26 4.87
N PRO A 14 14.30 14.51 4.54
CA PRO A 14 15.40 13.66 5.01
C PRO A 14 15.43 13.42 6.52
N ALA A 15 15.09 14.43 7.31
CA ALA A 15 15.05 14.32 8.77
C ALA A 15 13.97 13.33 9.28
N ASN A 16 12.92 13.09 8.53
CA ASN A 16 11.80 12.22 8.89
C ASN A 16 11.86 10.85 8.22
N LYS A 17 12.75 10.66 7.25
CA LYS A 17 12.75 9.49 6.38
C LYS A 17 12.94 8.18 7.14
N ALA A 18 13.90 8.10 8.05
CA ALA A 18 14.20 6.86 8.77
C ALA A 18 13.00 6.40 9.60
N ASP A 19 12.38 7.30 10.36
CA ASP A 19 11.23 6.98 11.20
C ASP A 19 10.00 6.65 10.37
N PHE A 20 9.75 7.41 9.31
CA PHE A 20 8.63 7.15 8.39
C PHE A 20 8.75 5.76 7.76
N ASP A 21 9.89 5.45 7.16
CA ASP A 21 10.11 4.17 6.49
C ASP A 21 10.02 3.00 7.47
N HIS A 22 10.58 3.14 8.66
CA HIS A 22 10.53 2.10 9.68
C HIS A 22 9.09 1.81 10.11
N HIS A 23 8.30 2.85 10.38
CA HIS A 23 6.90 2.69 10.75
C HIS A 23 6.10 1.99 9.65
N MET A 24 6.32 2.38 8.39
CA MET A 24 5.64 1.76 7.25
C MET A 24 6.04 0.30 7.07
N ARG A 25 7.34 -0.01 7.21
CA ARG A 25 7.86 -1.39 7.05
C ARG A 25 7.40 -2.34 8.14
N THR A 26 7.10 -1.84 9.31
CA THR A 26 6.77 -2.66 10.48
C THR A 26 5.29 -2.55 10.84
N THR A 27 4.90 -1.47 11.49
CA THR A 27 3.59 -1.32 12.10
C THR A 27 2.46 -1.29 11.07
N VAL A 28 2.63 -0.54 9.99
CA VAL A 28 1.60 -0.43 8.94
C VAL A 28 1.42 -1.75 8.20
N VAL A 29 2.49 -2.40 7.78
CA VAL A 29 2.41 -3.70 7.09
C VAL A 29 1.73 -4.75 7.96
N GLN A 30 2.04 -4.79 9.26
CA GLN A 30 1.38 -5.69 10.20
C GLN A 30 -0.12 -5.41 10.30
N ALA A 31 -0.51 -4.15 10.40
CA ALA A 31 -1.91 -3.76 10.47
C ALA A 31 -2.67 -4.16 9.20
N LEU A 32 -2.08 -3.94 8.02
CA LEU A 32 -2.65 -4.33 6.73
C LEU A 32 -2.88 -5.84 6.65
N GLY A 33 -1.99 -6.64 7.22
CA GLY A 33 -2.12 -8.11 7.24
C GLY A 33 -3.28 -8.63 8.07
N ARG A 34 -3.95 -7.78 8.86
CA ARG A 34 -5.09 -8.17 9.69
C ARG A 34 -6.43 -8.04 8.98
N TYR A 35 -6.49 -7.48 7.78
CA TYR A 35 -7.74 -7.41 7.03
C TYR A 35 -8.34 -8.81 6.84
N PRO A 36 -9.65 -9.00 7.11
CA PRO A 36 -10.29 -10.29 6.86
C PRO A 36 -10.22 -10.63 5.38
N GLY A 37 -9.92 -11.90 5.08
CA GLY A 37 -9.85 -12.39 3.70
C GLY A 37 -8.60 -11.95 2.92
N ILE A 38 -7.67 -11.23 3.53
CA ILE A 38 -6.45 -10.85 2.83
C ILE A 38 -5.55 -12.06 2.57
N VAL A 39 -4.99 -12.12 1.37
CA VAL A 39 -4.03 -13.17 0.99
C VAL A 39 -2.62 -12.78 1.42
N LYS A 40 -2.22 -11.54 1.13
CA LYS A 40 -0.96 -10.96 1.59
C LYS A 40 -0.98 -9.44 1.46
N ALA A 41 -0.15 -8.78 2.25
CA ALA A 41 0.15 -7.37 2.14
C ALA A 41 1.62 -7.19 1.79
N VAL A 42 1.91 -6.38 0.80
CA VAL A 42 3.28 -6.16 0.31
C VAL A 42 3.59 -4.68 0.32
N LEU A 43 4.70 -4.30 0.95
CA LEU A 43 5.26 -2.96 0.80
C LEU A 43 6.24 -2.96 -0.36
N ARG A 44 6.08 -1.98 -1.26
CA ARG A 44 7.00 -1.77 -2.36
C ARG A 44 7.75 -0.47 -2.16
N GLU A 45 9.07 -0.56 -2.11
CA GLU A 45 9.95 0.60 -2.09
C GLU A 45 10.52 0.81 -3.48
N VAL A 46 10.65 2.06 -3.89
CA VAL A 46 11.17 2.39 -5.23
C VAL A 46 12.66 2.09 -5.29
N ALA A 47 13.05 1.22 -6.22
CA ALA A 47 14.46 0.94 -6.50
C ALA A 47 15.02 1.89 -7.57
N GLU A 48 14.25 2.13 -8.64
CA GLU A 48 14.58 3.04 -9.71
C GLU A 48 13.32 3.71 -10.23
N ILE A 49 13.44 4.92 -10.72
CA ILE A 49 12.32 5.67 -11.30
C ILE A 49 12.84 6.54 -12.44
N ASP A 50 12.09 6.64 -13.52
CA ASP A 50 12.43 7.51 -14.65
C ASP A 50 12.47 8.98 -14.22
N ALA A 51 13.38 9.75 -14.80
CA ALA A 51 13.58 11.15 -14.44
C ALA A 51 12.32 12.02 -14.63
N ASP A 52 11.46 11.66 -15.58
CA ASP A 52 10.23 12.39 -15.91
C ASP A 52 8.97 11.74 -15.35
N ALA A 53 9.10 10.66 -14.59
CA ALA A 53 7.96 10.00 -13.95
C ALA A 53 7.40 10.82 -12.78
N PRO A 54 6.13 10.66 -12.44
CA PRO A 54 5.61 11.20 -11.19
C PRO A 54 6.43 10.69 -9.99
N PRO A 55 6.64 11.51 -8.95
CA PRO A 55 7.51 11.14 -7.83
C PRO A 55 6.81 10.14 -6.91
N VAL A 56 6.92 8.86 -7.21
CA VAL A 56 6.40 7.79 -6.34
C VAL A 56 7.41 7.50 -5.24
N TYR A 57 6.97 7.57 -3.98
CA TYR A 57 7.81 7.31 -2.82
C TYR A 57 7.79 5.83 -2.44
N MET A 58 6.60 5.26 -2.29
CA MET A 58 6.38 3.84 -2.01
C MET A 58 4.96 3.45 -2.39
N ALA A 59 4.67 2.16 -2.38
CA ALA A 59 3.34 1.64 -2.62
C ALA A 59 3.06 0.45 -1.70
N PHE A 60 1.77 0.20 -1.43
CA PHE A 60 1.30 -1.00 -0.75
C PHE A 60 0.39 -1.77 -1.67
N ASP A 61 0.57 -3.08 -1.75
CA ASP A 61 -0.35 -3.97 -2.44
C ASP A 61 -1.08 -4.84 -1.43
N LEU A 62 -2.40 -4.85 -1.51
CA LEU A 62 -3.27 -5.76 -0.76
C LEU A 62 -3.87 -6.76 -1.73
N TYR A 63 -3.61 -8.05 -1.51
CA TYR A 63 -4.06 -9.13 -2.38
C TYR A 63 -5.30 -9.81 -1.82
N PHE A 64 -6.33 -9.94 -2.67
CA PHE A 64 -7.59 -10.62 -2.35
C PHE A 64 -7.95 -11.56 -3.48
N HIS A 65 -8.71 -12.63 -3.17
CA HIS A 65 -9.18 -13.54 -4.21
C HIS A 65 -10.25 -12.91 -5.10
N THR A 66 -11.12 -12.08 -4.52
CA THR A 66 -12.25 -11.47 -5.22
C THR A 66 -12.43 -10.01 -4.83
N LEU A 67 -13.14 -9.24 -5.68
CA LEU A 67 -13.56 -7.88 -5.33
C LEU A 67 -14.45 -7.85 -4.10
N GLU A 68 -15.33 -8.85 -3.95
CA GLU A 68 -16.21 -8.95 -2.78
C GLU A 68 -15.39 -9.08 -1.50
N ASP A 69 -14.36 -9.94 -1.48
CA ASP A 69 -13.46 -10.08 -0.34
C ASP A 69 -12.77 -8.76 0.00
N MET A 70 -12.30 -8.04 -1.02
CA MET A 70 -11.68 -6.73 -0.84
C MET A 70 -12.67 -5.73 -0.20
N HIS A 71 -13.89 -5.64 -0.73
CA HIS A 71 -14.90 -4.72 -0.21
C HIS A 71 -15.28 -5.07 1.23
N THR A 72 -15.42 -6.34 1.55
CA THR A 72 -15.69 -6.81 2.90
C THR A 72 -14.58 -6.42 3.87
N ALA A 73 -13.32 -6.61 3.46
CA ALA A 73 -12.15 -6.22 4.26
C ALA A 73 -12.15 -4.71 4.55
N LEU A 74 -12.35 -3.89 3.51
CA LEU A 74 -12.32 -2.43 3.66
C LEU A 74 -13.50 -1.89 4.48
N ALA A 75 -14.59 -2.62 4.56
CA ALA A 75 -15.74 -2.28 5.42
C ALA A 75 -15.57 -2.77 6.86
N SER A 76 -14.53 -3.55 7.15
CA SER A 76 -14.29 -4.10 8.48
C SER A 76 -13.70 -3.07 9.45
N PRO A 77 -13.79 -3.32 10.78
CA PRO A 77 -13.15 -2.45 11.78
C PRO A 77 -11.63 -2.33 11.64
N VAL A 78 -10.97 -3.29 10.99
CA VAL A 78 -9.51 -3.26 10.75
C VAL A 78 -9.11 -2.00 9.99
N ARG A 79 -9.98 -1.48 9.12
CA ARG A 79 -9.67 -0.25 8.37
C ARG A 79 -9.40 0.93 9.31
N GLN A 80 -10.13 1.05 10.41
CA GLN A 80 -9.90 2.11 11.39
C GLN A 80 -8.54 1.95 12.07
N ALA A 81 -8.15 0.72 12.40
CA ALA A 81 -6.84 0.43 12.97
C ALA A 81 -5.71 0.81 11.99
N VAL A 82 -5.86 0.48 10.71
CA VAL A 82 -4.91 0.86 9.67
C VAL A 82 -4.80 2.38 9.56
N ARG A 83 -5.93 3.09 9.53
CA ARG A 83 -5.95 4.55 9.48
C ARG A 83 -5.26 5.18 10.69
N SER A 84 -5.46 4.61 11.87
CA SER A 84 -4.84 5.10 13.10
C SER A 84 -3.31 4.95 13.04
N GLU A 85 -2.82 3.84 12.53
CA GLU A 85 -1.38 3.62 12.37
C GLU A 85 -0.78 4.56 11.32
N LEU A 86 -1.46 4.78 10.22
CA LEU A 86 -1.03 5.73 9.18
C LEU A 86 -1.01 7.17 9.71
N ALA A 87 -2.00 7.55 10.51
CA ALA A 87 -2.11 8.89 11.06
C ALA A 87 -0.90 9.31 11.90
N GLN A 88 -0.13 8.36 12.41
CA GLN A 88 1.07 8.66 13.20
C GLN A 88 2.20 9.25 12.35
N VAL A 89 2.27 8.93 11.07
CA VAL A 89 3.39 9.34 10.20
C VAL A 89 2.97 10.14 8.97
N MET A 90 1.73 10.01 8.49
CA MET A 90 1.28 10.69 7.27
C MET A 90 1.37 12.22 7.32
N PRO A 91 1.28 12.91 8.47
CA PRO A 91 1.57 14.34 8.52
C PRO A 91 2.98 14.73 8.06
N ARG A 92 3.91 13.78 8.06
CA ARG A 92 5.30 13.98 7.59
C ARG A 92 5.47 13.65 6.11
N PHE A 93 4.42 13.16 5.44
CA PHE A 93 4.44 12.88 4.01
C PHE A 93 3.96 14.11 3.24
N GLU A 94 4.75 14.55 2.27
CA GLU A 94 4.41 15.69 1.41
C GLU A 94 3.97 15.18 0.05
N GLY A 95 2.68 15.17 -0.21
CA GLY A 95 2.13 14.67 -1.46
C GLY A 95 0.71 14.13 -1.30
N ARG A 96 0.37 13.13 -2.09
CA ARG A 96 -0.95 12.53 -2.07
C ARG A 96 -0.88 11.00 -2.07
N VAL A 97 -1.97 10.39 -1.61
CA VAL A 97 -2.16 8.93 -1.69
C VAL A 97 -3.37 8.67 -2.57
N TYR A 98 -3.25 7.75 -3.50
CA TYR A 98 -4.39 7.28 -4.28
C TYR A 98 -4.34 5.77 -4.41
N HIS A 99 -5.47 5.18 -4.77
CA HIS A 99 -5.62 3.74 -4.87
C HIS A 99 -6.01 3.33 -6.28
N VAL A 100 -5.44 2.22 -6.75
CA VAL A 100 -5.83 1.57 -8.00
C VAL A 100 -6.09 0.10 -7.68
N VAL A 101 -7.16 -0.44 -8.23
CA VAL A 101 -7.47 -1.87 -8.08
C VAL A 101 -7.20 -2.55 -9.41
N PHE A 102 -6.32 -3.56 -9.38
CA PHE A 102 -5.95 -4.35 -10.54
C PHE A 102 -6.57 -5.74 -10.46
N ASP A 103 -6.90 -6.30 -11.61
CA ASP A 103 -7.26 -7.71 -11.77
C ASP A 103 -6.17 -8.38 -12.61
N GLU A 104 -5.34 -9.20 -11.97
CA GLU A 104 -4.25 -9.90 -12.68
C GLU A 104 -4.65 -11.28 -13.19
N THR A 105 -5.88 -11.73 -12.91
CA THR A 105 -6.33 -13.07 -13.34
C THR A 105 -6.73 -13.17 -14.79
N ALA A 106 -7.24 -12.07 -15.36
CA ALA A 106 -7.91 -12.10 -16.65
C ALA A 106 -7.00 -12.49 -17.82
N HIS A 107 -5.73 -12.08 -17.80
CA HIS A 107 -4.80 -12.23 -18.94
C HIS A 107 -3.41 -12.65 -18.51
N SER A 108 -3.30 -13.35 -17.38
CA SER A 108 -2.02 -13.85 -16.90
C SER A 108 -1.58 -15.09 -17.69
N ARG A 109 -0.34 -15.11 -18.13
CA ARG A 109 0.24 -16.23 -18.85
C ARG A 109 1.69 -16.40 -18.43
N PRO A 110 2.11 -17.64 -18.07
CA PRO A 110 3.53 -17.88 -17.79
C PRO A 110 4.38 -17.72 -19.05
N ILE A 111 5.52 -17.11 -18.90
CA ILE A 111 6.51 -16.98 -19.97
C ILE A 111 7.65 -17.92 -19.62
N ALA A 112 7.86 -18.92 -20.46
CA ALA A 112 8.90 -19.92 -20.27
C ALA A 112 10.28 -19.38 -20.61
#